data_66c5f6703a5c9ca0e866ecaa50ce76e5
#
_entry.id   66c5f6703a5c9ca0e866ecaa50ce76e5
#
_cell.length_a   1.000
_cell.length_b   1.000
_cell.length_c   1.000
_cell.angle_alpha   90.00
_cell.angle_beta   90.00
_cell.angle_gamma   90.00
#
_symmetry.space_group_name_H-M   'P 1'
#
loop_
_entity.id
_entity.type
_entity.pdbx_description
1 polymer ?
#
loop_
_entity_poly.entity_id
_entity_poly.type
_entity_poly.pdbx_seq_one_letter_code
_entity_poly.pdbx_strand_id
1 'polypeptide(L)'
;MDAVVMCGGRGTRLGTQTEKPLVEVGGRPMLARVIAACQSATTGHVYAATSTHTPRTRAWAHAHGVSVIDTPGAGYVADLDAVMATVDMPFLSITADIPGVAPRHLRRLLAQHAESDSAVTAVTATGLKRWLGCSVAPSYGDASVVPVGLNVVDRSDGVSVLLCDPAVSINVNTPTDLQIARARCV
;
A
#
# COMPACT_ATOMS: atom_id res chain seq x y z
N MET A 1 5.22 -4.93 15.60
CA MET A 1 4.23 -5.42 14.61
C MET A 1 4.92 -5.51 13.26
N ASP A 2 4.76 -6.60 12.55
CA ASP A 2 5.33 -6.79 11.22
C ASP A 2 4.59 -5.95 10.18
N ALA A 3 5.23 -5.72 9.03
CA ALA A 3 4.64 -4.98 7.92
C ALA A 3 4.83 -5.73 6.60
N VAL A 4 3.80 -5.80 5.78
CA VAL A 4 3.81 -6.47 4.48
C VAL A 4 3.43 -5.48 3.38
N VAL A 5 4.34 -5.27 2.44
CA VAL A 5 4.10 -4.44 1.27
C VAL A 5 3.55 -5.32 0.14
N MET A 6 2.30 -5.09 -0.23
CA MET A 6 1.59 -5.86 -1.26
C MET A 6 2.04 -5.42 -2.66
N CYS A 7 2.72 -6.29 -3.38
CA CYS A 7 3.38 -6.02 -4.66
C CYS A 7 2.88 -6.91 -5.82
N GLY A 8 1.99 -7.89 -5.57
CA GLY A 8 1.65 -8.95 -6.50
C GLY A 8 0.79 -8.56 -7.71
N GLY A 9 0.29 -7.33 -7.78
CA GLY A 9 -0.63 -6.88 -8.82
C GLY A 9 0.02 -6.66 -10.20
N ARG A 10 -0.70 -7.01 -11.28
CA ARG A 10 -0.23 -6.88 -12.69
C ARG A 10 0.06 -5.44 -13.14
N GLY A 11 -0.55 -4.44 -12.53
CA GLY A 11 -0.32 -3.02 -12.86
C GLY A 11 -0.70 -2.59 -14.28
N THR A 12 -1.54 -3.36 -15.00
CA THR A 12 -1.83 -3.18 -16.43
C THR A 12 -2.37 -1.81 -16.82
N ARG A 13 -3.14 -1.17 -15.92
CA ARG A 13 -3.73 0.16 -16.16
C ARG A 13 -2.70 1.30 -16.21
N LEU A 14 -1.50 1.08 -15.68
CA LEU A 14 -0.44 2.09 -15.69
C LEU A 14 0.26 2.21 -17.05
N GLY A 15 0.20 1.15 -17.88
CA GLY A 15 0.73 1.18 -19.24
C GLY A 15 2.26 1.29 -19.34
N THR A 16 2.99 0.92 -18.30
CA THR A 16 4.47 0.95 -18.30
C THR A 16 5.04 -0.45 -18.53
N GLN A 17 6.25 -0.53 -19.09
CA GLN A 17 7.03 -1.79 -19.20
C GLN A 17 7.68 -2.17 -17.86
N THR A 18 7.78 -1.23 -16.93
CA THR A 18 8.30 -1.45 -15.58
C THR A 18 7.19 -1.96 -14.69
N GLU A 19 7.48 -2.97 -13.89
CA GLU A 19 6.55 -3.46 -12.87
C GLU A 19 6.14 -2.31 -11.94
N LYS A 20 4.85 -2.19 -11.65
CA LYS A 20 4.25 -1.06 -10.94
C LYS A 20 5.01 -0.67 -9.65
N PRO A 21 5.40 -1.62 -8.76
CA PRO A 21 6.14 -1.28 -7.54
C PRO A 21 7.51 -0.64 -7.79
N LEU A 22 8.12 -0.89 -8.95
CA LEU A 22 9.43 -0.37 -9.34
C LEU A 22 9.38 0.94 -10.13
N VAL A 23 8.20 1.44 -10.44
CA VAL A 23 8.06 2.75 -11.09
C VAL A 23 8.54 3.85 -10.15
N GLU A 24 9.35 4.78 -10.68
CA GLU A 24 9.97 5.82 -9.88
C GLU A 24 9.08 7.05 -9.71
N VAL A 25 9.11 7.54 -8.47
CA VAL A 25 8.56 8.83 -8.05
C VAL A 25 9.64 9.55 -7.24
N GLY A 26 10.05 10.74 -7.68
CA GLY A 26 11.15 11.48 -7.05
C GLY A 26 12.48 10.73 -7.09
N GLY A 27 12.81 10.04 -8.22
CA GLY A 27 14.07 9.31 -8.41
C GLY A 27 14.22 8.03 -7.59
N ARG A 28 13.13 7.53 -6.93
CA ARG A 28 13.15 6.30 -6.14
C ARG A 28 11.95 5.41 -6.50
N PRO A 29 12.11 4.08 -6.60
CA PRO A 29 10.99 3.16 -6.75
C PRO A 29 9.91 3.39 -5.68
N MET A 30 8.63 3.31 -6.06
CA MET A 30 7.52 3.42 -5.10
C MET A 30 7.67 2.40 -3.96
N LEU A 31 8.05 1.17 -4.27
CA LEU A 31 8.33 0.13 -3.27
C LEU A 31 9.38 0.57 -2.25
N ALA A 32 10.50 1.17 -2.70
CA ALA A 32 11.56 1.63 -1.80
C ALA A 32 11.07 2.70 -0.82
N ARG A 33 10.17 3.58 -1.27
CA ARG A 33 9.57 4.63 -0.43
C ARG A 33 8.64 4.03 0.62
N VAL A 34 7.80 3.07 0.23
CA VAL A 34 6.87 2.38 1.13
C VAL A 34 7.62 1.57 2.18
N ILE A 35 8.64 0.79 1.77
CA ILE A 35 9.49 0.02 2.69
C ILE A 35 10.16 0.93 3.72
N ALA A 36 10.75 2.04 3.29
CA ALA A 36 11.39 3.00 4.20
C ALA A 36 10.40 3.58 5.22
N ALA A 37 9.16 3.85 4.81
CA ALA A 37 8.11 4.31 5.73
C ALA A 37 7.75 3.22 6.75
N CYS A 38 7.66 1.94 6.33
CA CYS A 38 7.40 0.81 7.22
C CYS A 38 8.53 0.64 8.24
N GLN A 39 9.79 0.57 7.79
CA GLN A 39 10.96 0.43 8.64
C GLN A 39 11.09 1.55 9.68
N SER A 40 10.60 2.75 9.35
CA SER A 40 10.61 3.89 10.27
C SER A 40 9.40 3.92 11.22
N ALA A 41 8.34 3.19 10.93
CA ALA A 41 7.09 3.20 11.70
C ALA A 41 6.98 2.05 12.68
N THR A 42 7.58 0.89 12.39
CA THR A 42 7.51 -0.32 13.20
C THR A 42 8.90 -0.90 13.46
N THR A 43 9.03 -1.64 14.55
CA THR A 43 10.25 -2.42 14.91
C THR A 43 10.18 -3.87 14.44
N GLY A 44 9.06 -4.29 13.83
CA GLY A 44 8.88 -5.63 13.27
C GLY A 44 9.57 -5.81 11.93
N HIS A 45 9.49 -7.01 11.39
CA HIS A 45 10.02 -7.33 10.07
C HIS A 45 9.19 -6.65 8.98
N VAL A 46 9.85 -6.31 7.86
CA VAL A 46 9.20 -5.77 6.67
C VAL A 46 9.36 -6.75 5.52
N TYR A 47 8.24 -7.18 4.96
CA TYR A 47 8.16 -8.13 3.85
C TYR A 47 7.64 -7.47 2.58
N ALA A 48 8.05 -8.01 1.43
CA ALA A 48 7.45 -7.72 0.13
C ALA A 48 6.65 -8.95 -0.35
N ALA A 49 5.33 -8.83 -0.43
CA ALA A 49 4.47 -9.87 -0.99
C ALA A 49 4.46 -9.76 -2.52
N THR A 50 5.10 -10.69 -3.22
CA THR A 50 5.28 -10.68 -4.67
C THR A 50 4.59 -11.88 -5.31
N SER A 51 4.29 -11.78 -6.60
CA SER A 51 3.67 -12.87 -7.36
C SER A 51 4.47 -13.20 -8.61
N THR A 52 4.00 -14.19 -9.38
CA THR A 52 4.55 -14.50 -10.71
C THR A 52 4.47 -13.33 -11.70
N HIS A 53 3.66 -12.30 -11.41
CA HIS A 53 3.52 -11.10 -12.24
C HIS A 53 4.57 -10.03 -11.92
N THR A 54 5.33 -10.20 -10.84
CA THR A 54 6.29 -9.19 -10.36
C THR A 54 7.69 -9.77 -10.07
N PRO A 55 8.31 -10.52 -11.03
CA PRO A 55 9.60 -11.17 -10.81
C PRO A 55 10.75 -10.18 -10.63
N ARG A 56 10.72 -9.00 -11.28
CA ARG A 56 11.74 -7.95 -11.10
C ARG A 56 11.61 -7.29 -9.72
N THR A 57 10.39 -7.10 -9.24
CA THR A 57 10.11 -6.60 -7.88
C THR A 57 10.66 -7.56 -6.84
N ARG A 58 10.46 -8.88 -7.03
CA ARG A 58 11.04 -9.92 -6.19
C ARG A 58 12.57 -9.84 -6.16
N ALA A 59 13.20 -9.79 -7.34
CA ALA A 59 14.66 -9.67 -7.46
C ALA A 59 15.18 -8.39 -6.78
N TRP A 60 14.47 -7.29 -6.95
CA TRP A 60 14.79 -6.02 -6.30
C TRP A 60 14.73 -6.15 -4.76
N ALA A 61 13.68 -6.76 -4.21
CA ALA A 61 13.52 -6.96 -2.78
C ALA A 61 14.69 -7.78 -2.20
N HIS A 62 15.05 -8.90 -2.81
CA HIS A 62 16.21 -9.70 -2.41
C HIS A 62 17.51 -8.91 -2.44
N ALA A 63 17.77 -8.15 -3.51
CA ALA A 63 18.98 -7.34 -3.65
C ALA A 63 19.09 -6.23 -2.60
N HIS A 64 17.97 -5.83 -1.98
CA HIS A 64 17.91 -4.78 -0.94
C HIS A 64 17.68 -5.35 0.48
N GLY A 65 17.85 -6.67 0.67
CA GLY A 65 17.74 -7.32 1.97
C GLY A 65 16.30 -7.35 2.54
N VAL A 66 15.29 -7.24 1.68
CA VAL A 66 13.88 -7.32 2.07
C VAL A 66 13.39 -8.75 1.91
N SER A 67 12.82 -9.32 2.97
CA SER A 67 12.22 -10.65 2.94
C SER A 67 11.02 -10.70 1.99
N VAL A 68 10.88 -11.81 1.25
CA VAL A 68 9.84 -11.97 0.25
C VAL A 68 8.84 -13.04 0.68
N ILE A 69 7.55 -12.75 0.48
CA ILE A 69 6.45 -13.70 0.59
C ILE A 69 5.91 -13.94 -0.82
N ASP A 70 5.83 -15.20 -1.24
CA ASP A 70 5.24 -15.56 -2.52
C ASP A 70 3.72 -15.61 -2.42
N THR A 71 3.05 -14.91 -3.35
CA THR A 71 1.59 -14.87 -3.42
C THR A 71 1.09 -15.36 -4.79
N PRO A 72 -0.16 -15.84 -4.90
CA PRO A 72 -0.67 -16.40 -6.15
C PRO A 72 -0.86 -15.36 -7.28
N GLY A 73 -0.94 -14.06 -6.96
CA GLY A 73 -1.22 -13.01 -7.96
C GLY A 73 -2.64 -13.07 -8.52
N ALA A 74 -3.56 -13.69 -7.78
CA ALA A 74 -4.97 -13.86 -8.18
C ALA A 74 -5.87 -12.71 -7.68
N GLY A 75 -5.28 -11.61 -7.25
CA GLY A 75 -5.96 -10.42 -6.72
C GLY A 75 -5.64 -10.19 -5.25
N TYR A 76 -6.00 -8.98 -4.76
CA TYR A 76 -5.61 -8.53 -3.43
C TYR A 76 -6.05 -9.49 -2.31
N VAL A 77 -7.27 -10.00 -2.36
CA VAL A 77 -7.80 -10.90 -1.31
C VAL A 77 -7.01 -12.20 -1.27
N ALA A 78 -6.83 -12.87 -2.42
CA ALA A 78 -6.08 -14.13 -2.49
C ALA A 78 -4.60 -13.95 -2.09
N ASP A 79 -4.00 -12.82 -2.45
CA ASP A 79 -2.63 -12.49 -2.05
C ASP A 79 -2.55 -12.22 -0.54
N LEU A 80 -3.56 -11.57 0.04
CA LEU A 80 -3.64 -11.33 1.48
C LEU A 80 -3.83 -12.63 2.27
N ASP A 81 -4.65 -13.56 1.76
CA ASP A 81 -4.83 -14.88 2.38
C ASP A 81 -3.52 -15.66 2.46
N ALA A 82 -2.70 -15.61 1.40
CA ALA A 82 -1.37 -16.22 1.39
C ALA A 82 -0.42 -15.57 2.42
N VAL A 83 -0.51 -14.25 2.59
CA VAL A 83 0.25 -13.51 3.61
C VAL A 83 -0.19 -13.92 5.02
N MET A 84 -1.50 -14.00 5.29
CA MET A 84 -2.04 -14.43 6.59
C MET A 84 -1.67 -15.86 6.97
N ALA A 85 -1.33 -16.71 6.01
CA ALA A 85 -0.80 -18.05 6.27
C ALA A 85 0.70 -18.05 6.66
N THR A 86 1.40 -16.91 6.48
CA THR A 86 2.85 -16.80 6.65
C THR A 86 3.24 -15.86 7.78
N VAL A 87 2.48 -14.79 8.00
CA VAL A 87 2.76 -13.73 8.97
C VAL A 87 1.71 -13.75 10.07
N ASP A 88 2.16 -13.70 11.31
CA ASP A 88 1.27 -13.65 12.47
C ASP A 88 0.50 -12.33 12.53
N MET A 89 -0.81 -12.43 12.83
CA MET A 89 -1.63 -11.26 13.09
C MET A 89 -1.48 -10.78 14.54
N PRO A 90 -1.59 -9.45 14.79
CA PRO A 90 -1.86 -8.40 13.82
C PRO A 90 -0.60 -7.95 13.06
N PHE A 91 -0.75 -7.54 11.79
CA PHE A 91 0.32 -6.96 10.97
C PHE A 91 -0.18 -5.77 10.13
N LEU A 92 0.75 -4.88 9.72
CA LEU A 92 0.46 -3.82 8.75
C LEU A 92 0.45 -4.39 7.32
N SER A 93 -0.59 -4.13 6.55
CA SER A 93 -0.67 -4.39 5.11
C SER A 93 -0.70 -3.07 4.36
N ILE A 94 0.27 -2.86 3.45
CA ILE A 94 0.44 -1.62 2.70
C ILE A 94 0.54 -1.95 1.22
N THR A 95 -0.23 -1.28 0.35
CA THR A 95 -0.05 -1.44 -1.10
C THR A 95 1.16 -0.64 -1.58
N ALA A 96 1.95 -1.20 -2.52
CA ALA A 96 3.19 -0.61 -3.01
C ALA A 96 2.98 0.66 -3.87
N ASP A 97 1.74 1.07 -4.13
CA ASP A 97 1.37 2.14 -5.05
C ASP A 97 1.06 3.48 -4.38
N ILE A 98 1.48 3.65 -3.12
CA ILE A 98 1.27 4.88 -2.34
C ILE A 98 2.62 5.57 -2.10
N PRO A 99 3.21 6.23 -3.10
CA PRO A 99 4.57 6.79 -2.98
C PRO A 99 4.70 7.91 -1.94
N GLY A 100 3.59 8.52 -1.54
CA GLY A 100 3.55 9.58 -0.52
C GLY A 100 3.32 9.08 0.90
N VAL A 101 3.28 7.76 1.13
CA VAL A 101 3.16 7.24 2.50
C VAL A 101 4.36 7.67 3.34
N ALA A 102 4.10 8.06 4.58
CA ALA A 102 5.12 8.46 5.55
C ALA A 102 4.88 7.74 6.89
N PRO A 103 5.91 7.61 7.75
CA PRO A 103 5.80 6.90 9.03
C PRO A 103 4.64 7.40 9.92
N ARG A 104 4.31 8.70 9.86
CA ARG A 104 3.19 9.28 10.62
C ARG A 104 1.83 8.63 10.28
N HIS A 105 1.61 8.26 9.02
CA HIS A 105 0.37 7.63 8.58
C HIS A 105 0.23 6.22 9.18
N LEU A 106 1.31 5.44 9.13
CA LEU A 106 1.34 4.09 9.68
C LEU A 106 1.21 4.12 11.20
N ARG A 107 1.90 5.04 11.88
CA ARG A 107 1.75 5.22 13.34
C ARG A 107 0.32 5.62 13.74
N ARG A 108 -0.40 6.37 12.89
CA ARG A 108 -1.82 6.70 13.15
C ARG A 108 -2.69 5.44 13.12
N LEU A 109 -2.45 4.51 12.18
CA LEU A 109 -3.15 3.23 12.14
C LEU A 109 -2.81 2.37 13.36
N LEU A 110 -1.52 2.28 13.71
CA LEU A 110 -1.07 1.53 14.89
C LEU A 110 -1.68 2.07 16.18
N ALA A 111 -1.76 3.39 16.33
CA ALA A 111 -2.42 4.02 17.47
C ALA A 111 -3.93 3.69 17.53
N GLN A 112 -4.62 3.76 16.38
CA GLN A 112 -6.04 3.41 16.31
C GLN A 112 -6.27 1.94 16.65
N HIS A 113 -5.41 1.02 16.18
CA HIS A 113 -5.48 -0.39 16.53
C HIS A 113 -5.27 -0.59 18.04
N ALA A 114 -4.28 0.06 18.63
CA ALA A 114 -4.01 -0.03 20.07
C ALA A 114 -5.15 0.53 20.94
N GLU A 115 -5.90 1.53 20.44
CA GLU A 115 -7.06 2.11 21.12
C GLU A 115 -8.32 1.23 21.02
N SER A 116 -8.54 0.58 19.85
CA SER A 116 -9.80 -0.12 19.57
C SER A 116 -9.69 -1.64 19.66
N ASP A 117 -8.48 -2.20 19.74
CA ASP A 117 -8.19 -3.64 19.66
C ASP A 117 -8.88 -4.30 18.44
N SER A 118 -8.87 -3.60 17.31
CA SER A 118 -9.63 -3.94 16.11
C SER A 118 -8.76 -3.85 14.85
N ALA A 119 -9.11 -4.60 13.80
CA ALA A 119 -8.57 -4.36 12.47
C ALA A 119 -8.82 -2.90 12.06
N VAL A 120 -7.88 -2.27 11.34
CA VAL A 120 -7.99 -0.85 10.96
C VAL A 120 -7.81 -0.69 9.46
N THR A 121 -8.74 -0.01 8.81
CA THR A 121 -8.61 0.39 7.40
C THR A 121 -8.48 1.90 7.29
N ALA A 122 -7.40 2.37 6.70
CA ALA A 122 -7.28 3.79 6.37
C ALA A 122 -8.13 4.15 5.15
N VAL A 123 -8.91 5.20 5.29
CA VAL A 123 -9.75 5.76 4.23
C VAL A 123 -9.41 7.23 3.99
N THR A 124 -9.70 7.72 2.80
CA THR A 124 -9.63 9.15 2.46
C THR A 124 -10.96 9.61 1.87
N ALA A 125 -11.23 10.92 1.94
CA ALA A 125 -12.41 11.48 1.31
C ALA A 125 -12.34 11.34 -0.22
N THR A 126 -13.39 10.82 -0.84
CA THR A 126 -13.49 10.71 -2.31
C THR A 126 -13.38 12.08 -2.99
N GLY A 127 -13.94 13.11 -2.34
CA GLY A 127 -13.80 14.50 -2.77
C GLY A 127 -12.34 14.98 -2.83
N LEU A 128 -11.49 14.56 -1.89
CA LEU A 128 -10.06 14.90 -1.90
C LEU A 128 -9.35 14.23 -3.10
N LYS A 129 -9.62 12.96 -3.38
CA LYS A 129 -9.06 12.28 -4.57
C LYS A 129 -9.49 12.98 -5.87
N ARG A 130 -10.77 13.32 -6.00
CA ARG A 130 -11.30 14.05 -7.16
C ARG A 130 -10.67 15.44 -7.31
N TRP A 131 -10.52 16.17 -6.21
CA TRP A 131 -9.84 17.47 -6.21
C TRP A 131 -8.38 17.39 -6.63
N LEU A 132 -7.68 16.30 -6.23
CA LEU A 132 -6.31 16.01 -6.67
C LEU A 132 -6.23 15.60 -8.15
N GLY A 133 -7.34 15.25 -8.79
CA GLY A 133 -7.38 14.67 -10.12
C GLY A 133 -7.02 13.17 -10.17
N CYS A 134 -6.98 12.50 -9.01
CA CYS A 134 -6.63 11.09 -8.91
C CYS A 134 -7.79 10.18 -9.30
N SER A 135 -7.46 9.00 -9.82
CA SER A 135 -8.44 7.98 -10.14
C SER A 135 -9.17 7.46 -8.90
N VAL A 136 -10.46 7.22 -9.05
CA VAL A 136 -11.31 6.50 -8.07
C VAL A 136 -11.82 5.24 -8.76
N ALA A 137 -11.69 4.08 -8.10
CA ALA A 137 -12.17 2.84 -8.67
C ALA A 137 -13.70 2.88 -8.83
N PRO A 138 -14.27 2.41 -9.97
CA PRO A 138 -15.71 2.46 -10.22
C PRO A 138 -16.55 1.75 -9.15
N SER A 139 -15.99 0.73 -8.50
CA SER A 139 -16.65 -0.02 -7.41
C SER A 139 -17.00 0.84 -6.19
N TYR A 140 -16.38 2.01 -6.03
CA TYR A 140 -16.68 2.92 -4.93
C TYR A 140 -17.71 4.00 -5.29
N GLY A 141 -18.03 4.17 -6.58
CA GLY A 141 -19.12 5.01 -7.08
C GLY A 141 -19.27 6.34 -6.34
N ASP A 142 -20.39 6.49 -5.64
CA ASP A 142 -20.74 7.68 -4.87
C ASP A 142 -20.34 7.62 -3.38
N ALA A 143 -19.51 6.65 -2.99
CA ALA A 143 -19.03 6.57 -1.61
C ALA A 143 -18.30 7.86 -1.20
N SER A 144 -18.60 8.36 0.01
CA SER A 144 -17.99 9.59 0.54
C SER A 144 -16.51 9.40 0.89
N VAL A 145 -16.11 8.16 1.21
CA VAL A 145 -14.73 7.78 1.52
C VAL A 145 -14.33 6.53 0.75
N VAL A 146 -13.03 6.39 0.48
CA VAL A 146 -12.46 5.21 -0.20
C VAL A 146 -11.20 4.74 0.53
N PRO A 147 -10.92 3.42 0.57
CA PRO A 147 -9.69 2.90 1.12
C PRO A 147 -8.47 3.43 0.37
N VAL A 148 -7.38 3.66 1.11
CA VAL A 148 -6.11 4.10 0.52
C VAL A 148 -5.07 2.95 0.40
N GLY A 149 -5.41 1.74 0.85
CA GLY A 149 -4.50 0.59 0.79
C GLY A 149 -3.50 0.52 1.94
N LEU A 150 -3.85 1.12 3.09
CA LEU A 150 -3.13 0.98 4.36
C LEU A 150 -4.07 0.33 5.37
N ASN A 151 -3.65 -0.81 5.95
CA ASN A 151 -4.48 -1.54 6.91
C ASN A 151 -3.64 -2.09 8.07
N VAL A 152 -4.25 -2.22 9.24
CA VAL A 152 -3.85 -3.22 10.23
C VAL A 152 -4.77 -4.41 10.05
N VAL A 153 -4.19 -5.55 9.69
CA VAL A 153 -4.91 -6.81 9.49
C VAL A 153 -4.96 -7.53 10.82
N ASP A 154 -6.16 -7.87 11.27
CA ASP A 154 -6.43 -8.61 12.50
C ASP A 154 -7.67 -9.50 12.32
N ARG A 155 -7.95 -10.39 13.27
CA ARG A 155 -9.13 -11.28 13.27
C ARG A 155 -10.42 -10.62 13.75
N SER A 156 -10.30 -9.46 14.37
CA SER A 156 -11.42 -8.69 14.92
C SER A 156 -12.19 -7.93 13.84
N ASP A 157 -13.38 -7.45 14.21
CA ASP A 157 -14.14 -6.52 13.37
C ASP A 157 -13.32 -5.25 13.08
N GLY A 158 -13.47 -4.72 11.86
CA GLY A 158 -12.67 -3.61 11.40
C GLY A 158 -13.28 -2.24 11.70
N VAL A 159 -12.42 -1.28 12.06
CA VAL A 159 -12.74 0.14 12.14
C VAL A 159 -12.06 0.91 11.02
N SER A 160 -12.62 2.07 10.66
CA SER A 160 -12.00 2.95 9.65
C SER A 160 -11.36 4.15 10.31
N VAL A 161 -10.16 4.54 9.83
CA VAL A 161 -9.50 5.79 10.20
C VAL A 161 -9.41 6.72 9.00
N LEU A 162 -9.95 7.93 9.13
CA LEU A 162 -9.89 8.93 8.07
C LEU A 162 -8.51 9.60 8.06
N LEU A 163 -7.85 9.56 6.91
CA LEU A 163 -6.60 10.27 6.63
C LEU A 163 -6.85 11.40 5.63
N CYS A 164 -6.87 12.64 6.11
CA CYS A 164 -7.05 13.84 5.28
C CYS A 164 -5.69 14.39 4.80
N ASP A 165 -4.83 13.53 4.26
CA ASP A 165 -3.52 13.93 3.74
C ASP A 165 -3.45 13.64 2.24
N PRO A 166 -3.23 14.67 1.38
CA PRO A 166 -3.06 14.48 -0.06
C PRO A 166 -2.01 13.43 -0.42
N ALA A 167 -0.92 13.32 0.35
CA ALA A 167 0.18 12.41 0.06
C ALA A 167 -0.25 10.93 0.05
N VAL A 168 -1.10 10.50 1.00
CA VAL A 168 -1.59 9.10 1.05
C VAL A 168 -2.87 8.90 0.23
N SER A 169 -3.49 9.98 -0.23
CA SER A 169 -4.67 9.90 -1.10
C SER A 169 -4.32 9.58 -2.56
N ILE A 170 -3.02 9.61 -2.91
CA ILE A 170 -2.52 9.34 -4.26
C ILE A 170 -2.09 7.88 -4.36
N ASN A 171 -2.99 7.02 -4.88
CA ASN A 171 -2.63 5.67 -5.34
C ASN A 171 -2.32 5.73 -6.83
N VAL A 172 -1.13 5.29 -7.23
CA VAL A 172 -0.71 5.32 -8.64
C VAL A 172 -1.29 4.13 -9.38
N ASN A 173 -2.40 4.31 -10.08
CA ASN A 173 -3.08 3.28 -10.87
C ASN A 173 -3.08 3.56 -12.37
N THR A 174 -3.01 4.83 -12.76
CA THR A 174 -3.06 5.32 -14.14
C THR A 174 -1.86 6.22 -14.45
N PRO A 175 -1.55 6.51 -15.74
CA PRO A 175 -0.53 7.49 -16.09
C PRO A 175 -0.76 8.87 -15.47
N THR A 176 -2.03 9.29 -15.35
CA THR A 176 -2.40 10.56 -14.70
C THR A 176 -2.06 10.55 -13.21
N ASP A 177 -2.39 9.46 -12.49
CA ASP A 177 -2.00 9.32 -11.07
C ASP A 177 -0.48 9.42 -10.89
N LEU A 178 0.29 8.81 -11.82
CA LEU A 178 1.74 8.86 -11.79
C LEU A 178 2.29 10.29 -11.98
N GLN A 179 1.70 11.06 -12.89
CA GLN A 179 2.06 12.48 -13.08
C GLN A 179 1.80 13.29 -11.79
N ILE A 180 0.64 13.08 -11.18
CA ILE A 180 0.26 13.74 -9.93
C ILE A 180 1.23 13.34 -8.79
N ALA A 181 1.53 12.05 -8.68
CA ALA A 181 2.48 11.55 -7.68
C ALA A 181 3.87 12.16 -7.85
N ARG A 182 4.37 12.27 -9.07
CA ARG A 182 5.67 12.89 -9.38
C ARG A 182 5.72 14.38 -9.07
N ALA A 183 4.59 15.06 -9.15
CA ALA A 183 4.50 16.48 -8.82
C ALA A 183 4.36 16.75 -7.30
N ARG A 184 3.84 15.78 -6.53
CA ARG A 184 3.42 16.02 -5.13
C ARG A 184 4.11 15.14 -4.09
N CYS A 185 4.72 14.02 -4.48
CA CYS A 185 5.33 13.04 -3.55
C CYS A 185 6.87 13.02 -3.66
N VAL A 186 7.49 14.15 -3.87
CA VAL A 186 8.96 14.31 -3.94
C VAL A 186 9.56 14.65 -2.60
#